data_0d4350ba8a1d6400ba1b4ea236717fa0
#
_entry.id   0d4350ba8a1d6400ba1b4ea236717fa0
#
_cell.length_a   1.000
_cell.length_b   1.000
_cell.length_c   1.000
_cell.angle_alpha   90.00
_cell.angle_beta   90.00
_cell.angle_gamma   90.00
#
_symmetry.space_group_name_H-M   'P 1'
#
loop_
_entity.id
_entity.type
_entity.pdbx_description
1 polymer ?
#
loop_
_entity_poly.entity_id
_entity_poly.type
_entity_poly.pdbx_seq_one_letter_code
_entity_poly.pdbx_strand_id
1 'polypeptide(L)' 'MRLLYLQTLKFLSDAGKIDWQSYKTPTEYIYEIKIDTLKTPFRELTNRFLRVRYGNFEATVVLYREMQAFQKEMVEGGGV' A
#
# COMPACT_ATOMS: atom_id res chain seq x y z
N MET A 1 2.41 0.94 11.45
CA MET A 1 1.60 0.78 10.25
C MET A 1 1.61 1.98 9.31
N ARG A 2 1.43 3.17 9.88
CA ARG A 2 1.46 4.38 9.07
C ARG A 2 2.79 4.54 8.32
N LEU A 3 3.89 4.29 9.00
CA LEU A 3 5.20 4.41 8.38
C LEU A 3 5.38 3.42 7.25
N LEU A 4 4.94 2.19 7.44
CA LEU A 4 5.00 1.16 6.41
C LEU A 4 4.19 1.58 5.17
N TYR A 5 3.01 2.14 5.38
CA TYR A 5 2.17 2.61 4.29
C TYR A 5 2.83 3.77 3.54
N LEU A 6 3.41 4.72 4.27
CA LEU A 6 4.11 5.85 3.65
C LEU A 6 5.33 5.39 2.87
N GLN A 7 6.07 4.41 3.36
CA GLN A 7 7.20 3.82 2.64
C GLN A 7 6.74 3.17 1.33
N THR A 8 5.58 2.52 1.36
CA THR A 8 5.01 1.91 0.17
C THR A 8 4.63 2.97 -0.86
N LEU A 9 4.01 4.05 -0.42
CA LEU A 9 3.67 5.16 -1.32
C LEU A 9 4.93 5.78 -1.93
N LYS A 10 5.97 5.94 -1.14
CA LYS A 10 7.22 6.49 -1.64
C LYS A 10 7.83 5.58 -2.71
N PHE A 11 7.82 4.27 -2.46
CA PHE A 11 8.31 3.31 -3.44
C PHE A 11 7.56 3.43 -4.76
N LEU A 12 6.23 3.49 -4.71
CA LEU A 12 5.40 3.59 -5.91
C LEU A 12 5.60 4.93 -6.61
N SER A 13 5.74 6.00 -5.86
CA SER A 13 5.99 7.33 -6.40
C SER A 13 7.33 7.40 -7.11
N ASP A 14 8.38 6.86 -6.48
CA ASP A 14 9.72 6.82 -7.06
C ASP A 14 9.77 5.97 -8.33
N ALA A 15 8.94 4.93 -8.38
CA ALA A 15 8.84 4.07 -9.56
C ALA A 15 7.94 4.67 -10.65
N GLY A 16 7.36 5.84 -10.42
CA GLY A 16 6.47 6.49 -11.38
C GLY A 16 5.11 5.85 -11.53
N LYS A 17 4.68 5.04 -10.55
CA LYS A 17 3.39 4.32 -10.62
C LYS A 17 2.24 5.12 -10.07
N ILE A 18 2.51 6.08 -9.19
CA ILE A 18 1.50 6.98 -8.64
C ILE A 18 2.05 8.40 -8.61
N ASP A 19 1.11 9.35 -8.57
CA ASP A 19 1.42 10.77 -8.34
C ASP A 19 1.08 11.07 -6.88
N TRP A 20 2.10 11.06 -6.02
CA TRP A 20 1.91 11.21 -4.58
C TRP A 20 1.62 12.66 -4.23
N GLN A 21 0.35 12.97 -3.95
CA GLN A 21 -0.10 14.29 -3.56
C GLN A 21 -0.79 14.23 -2.19
N SER A 22 -0.61 15.27 -1.40
CA SER A 22 -1.12 15.30 -0.03
C SER A 22 -2.66 15.31 0.03
N TYR A 23 -3.32 15.74 -1.03
CA TYR A 23 -4.79 15.80 -1.06
C TYR A 23 -5.45 14.50 -1.52
N LYS A 24 -4.68 13.53 -1.98
CA LYS A 24 -5.25 12.27 -2.47
C LYS A 24 -5.51 11.29 -1.34
N THR A 25 -6.58 10.50 -1.51
CA THR A 25 -6.92 9.43 -0.60
C THR A 25 -6.22 8.14 -1.00
N PRO A 26 -6.09 7.16 -0.07
CA PRO A 26 -5.51 5.86 -0.42
C PRO A 26 -6.24 5.18 -1.58
N THR A 27 -7.55 5.30 -1.66
CA THR A 27 -8.34 4.70 -2.74
C THR A 27 -7.96 5.27 -4.10
N GLU A 28 -7.68 6.56 -4.17
CA GLU A 28 -7.26 7.19 -5.41
C GLU A 28 -5.96 6.61 -5.93
N TYR A 29 -5.01 6.33 -5.03
CA TYR A 29 -3.74 5.71 -5.43
C TYR A 29 -3.93 4.32 -6.03
N ILE A 30 -4.89 3.56 -5.52
CA ILE A 30 -5.19 2.23 -6.08
C ILE A 30 -5.58 2.35 -7.55
N TYR A 31 -6.41 3.32 -7.88
CA TYR A 31 -6.85 3.52 -9.25
C TYR A 31 -5.76 4.02 -10.18
N GLU A 32 -4.73 4.67 -9.65
CA GLU A 32 -3.61 5.14 -10.47
C GLU A 32 -2.71 4.01 -10.95
N ILE A 33 -2.65 2.90 -10.21
CA ILE A 33 -1.81 1.78 -10.58
C ILE A 33 -2.48 0.98 -11.69
N LYS A 34 -1.81 0.87 -12.84
CA LYS A 34 -2.33 0.18 -14.01
C LYS A 34 -1.88 -1.26 -14.12
N ILE A 35 -0.81 -1.62 -13.40
CA ILE A 35 -0.20 -2.95 -13.47
C ILE A 35 -0.80 -3.83 -12.39
N ASP A 36 -1.47 -4.93 -12.81
CA ASP A 36 -2.17 -5.81 -11.87
C ASP A 36 -1.25 -6.45 -10.84
N THR A 37 -0.01 -6.76 -11.22
CA THR A 37 0.96 -7.36 -10.29
C THR A 37 1.31 -6.44 -9.13
N LEU A 38 1.15 -5.13 -9.31
CA LEU A 38 1.33 -4.14 -8.23
C LEU A 38 0.00 -3.75 -7.60
N LYS A 39 -1.05 -3.67 -8.40
CA LYS A 39 -2.36 -3.19 -7.94
C LYS A 39 -2.96 -4.11 -6.89
N THR A 40 -2.92 -5.42 -7.11
CA THR A 40 -3.52 -6.38 -6.18
C THR A 40 -2.88 -6.35 -4.81
N PRO A 41 -1.54 -6.49 -4.67
CA PRO A 41 -0.93 -6.39 -3.34
C PRO A 41 -1.09 -5.01 -2.70
N PHE A 42 -1.04 -3.94 -3.49
CA PHE A 42 -1.23 -2.60 -2.95
C PHE A 42 -2.66 -2.41 -2.44
N ARG A 43 -3.66 -2.89 -3.16
CA ARG A 43 -5.05 -2.83 -2.71
C ARG A 43 -5.24 -3.58 -1.41
N GLU A 44 -4.68 -4.77 -1.29
CA GLU A 44 -4.78 -5.57 -0.07
C GLU A 44 -4.09 -4.89 1.11
N LEU A 45 -2.92 -4.33 0.88
CA LEU A 45 -2.17 -3.59 1.90
C LEU A 45 -2.98 -2.36 2.34
N THR A 46 -3.54 -1.63 1.39
CA THR A 46 -4.35 -0.44 1.67
C THR A 46 -5.61 -0.80 2.47
N ASN A 47 -6.29 -1.88 2.10
CA ASN A 47 -7.48 -2.30 2.82
C ASN A 47 -7.18 -2.60 4.29
N ARG A 48 -6.07 -3.24 4.57
CA ARG A 48 -5.67 -3.52 5.94
C ARG A 48 -5.32 -2.25 6.71
N PHE A 49 -4.64 -1.33 6.05
CA PHE A 49 -4.32 -0.04 6.65
C PHE A 49 -5.59 0.73 7.00
N LEU A 50 -6.58 0.77 6.10
CA LEU A 50 -7.83 1.47 6.33
C LEU A 50 -8.68 0.83 7.43
N ARG A 51 -8.62 -0.48 7.57
CA ARG A 51 -9.32 -1.17 8.66
C ARG A 51 -8.81 -0.72 10.03
N VAL A 52 -7.51 -0.55 10.16
CA VAL A 52 -6.93 -0.07 11.41
C VAL A 52 -7.26 1.39 11.64
N ARG A 53 -7.20 2.20 10.59
CA ARG A 53 -7.37 3.66 10.72
C ARG A 53 -8.84 4.06 10.93
N TYR A 54 -9.77 3.44 10.21
CA TYR A 54 -11.18 3.86 10.20
C TYR A 54 -12.13 2.82 10.77
N GLY A 55 -11.70 1.58 10.92
CA GLY A 55 -12.47 0.55 11.57
C GLY A 55 -12.07 0.42 13.04
N ASN A 56 -12.76 -0.44 13.77
CA ASN A 56 -12.44 -0.71 15.17
C ASN A 56 -11.47 -1.88 15.32
N PHE A 57 -10.57 -2.05 14.35
CA PHE A 57 -9.59 -3.12 14.39
C PHE A 57 -8.29 -2.61 15.01
N GLU A 58 -7.71 -3.40 15.90
CA GLU A 58 -6.42 -3.07 16.48
C GLU A 58 -5.30 -3.43 15.52
N ALA A 59 -4.23 -2.65 15.55
CA ALA A 59 -3.02 -2.94 14.82
C ALA A 59 -2.30 -4.09 15.50
N THR A 60 -2.43 -5.31 14.97
CA THR A 60 -1.79 -6.50 15.53
C THR A 60 -0.50 -6.82 14.79
N VAL A 61 0.35 -7.64 15.41
CA VAL A 61 1.58 -8.13 14.77
C VAL A 61 1.23 -8.92 13.51
N VAL A 62 0.17 -9.70 13.55
CA VAL A 62 -0.27 -10.48 12.38
C VAL A 62 -0.64 -9.57 11.23
N LEU A 63 -1.42 -8.53 11.50
CA LEU A 63 -1.84 -7.59 10.48
C LEU A 63 -0.64 -6.83 9.89
N TYR A 64 0.29 -6.43 10.74
CA TYR A 64 1.51 -5.76 10.31
C TYR A 64 2.35 -6.66 9.40
N ARG A 65 2.48 -7.93 9.76
CA ARG A 65 3.21 -8.90 8.95
C ARG A 65 2.56 -9.14 7.60
N GLU A 66 1.22 -9.15 7.55
CA GLU A 66 0.50 -9.25 6.29
C GLU A 66 0.81 -8.06 5.39
N MET A 67 0.80 -6.86 5.94
CA MET A 67 1.13 -5.65 5.20
C MET A 67 2.57 -5.69 4.69
N GLN A 68 3.51 -6.15 5.52
CA GLN A 68 4.91 -6.29 5.11
C GLN A 68 5.06 -7.29 3.96
N ALA A 69 4.29 -8.38 4.01
CA ALA A 69 4.33 -9.40 2.96
C ALA A 69 3.86 -8.81 1.62
N PHE A 70 2.79 -8.04 1.64
CA PHE A 70 2.31 -7.39 0.42
C PHE A 70 3.30 -6.35 -0.09
N GLN A 71 3.92 -5.58 0.80
CA GLN A 71 4.93 -4.62 0.42
C GLN A 71 6.12 -5.32 -0.25
N LYS A 72 6.58 -6.41 0.33
CA LYS A 72 7.69 -7.19 -0.22
C LYS A 72 7.34 -7.74 -1.60
N GLU A 73 6.13 -8.25 -1.76
CA GLU A 73 5.65 -8.74 -3.04
C GLU A 73 5.68 -7.65 -4.11
N MET A 74 5.27 -6.43 -3.75
CA MET A 74 5.32 -5.30 -4.65
C MET A 74 6.74 -4.93 -5.05
N VAL A 75 7.65 -4.89 -4.08
CA VAL A 75 9.05 -4.53 -4.33
C VAL A 75 9.72 -5.57 -5.23
N GLU A 76 9.51 -6.85 -4.94
CA GLU A 76 10.12 -7.92 -5.72
C GLU A 76 9.49 -8.05 -7.11
N GLY A 77 8.16 -7.93 -7.20
CA GLY A 77 7.45 -8.07 -8.47
C GLY A 77 7.50 -6.81 -9.31
N GLY A 78 7.48 -5.65 -8.68
CA GLY A 78 7.45 -4.36 -9.37
C GLY A 78 8.80 -3.83 -9.79
N GLY A 79 9.88 -4.44 -9.33
CA GLY A 79 11.23 -4.02 -9.69
C GLY A 79 11.74 -4.63 -10.99
N VAL A 80 10.92 -5.43 -11.62
CA VAL A 80 11.28 -6.11 -12.87
C VAL A 80 10.88 -5.30 -14.08
#